data_b14b413d37e0d4bdf9e3aada24455a5c
#
_entry.id   b14b413d37e0d4bdf9e3aada24455a5c
#
_cell.length_a   1.000
_cell.length_b   1.000
_cell.length_c   1.000
_cell.angle_alpha   90.00
_cell.angle_beta   90.00
_cell.angle_gamma   90.00
#
_symmetry.space_group_name_H-M   'P 1'
#
loop_
_entity.id
_entity.type
_entity.pdbx_description
1 polymer ?
#
loop_
_entity_poly.entity_id
_entity_poly.type
_entity_poly.pdbx_seq_one_letter_code
_entity_poly.pdbx_strand_id
1 'polypeptide(L)'
;MLLWAYGSIKAQNTYYPPVNQAAFWDTVSPKSLGWCTDSIAPLYQYLQNQNSKAFIVLVDGKIAMEKYFGTFTQDSFWYWASAGKSLTSLLVGKAQEDGKLKISDRSADYLGSGWSSLTTAQEDAITLRHHLTMTTGLDDNVPDHYCTLKSCLVYKAPPGTRWAYHNGPYTLLDRVIENATGSTMNLYTQQTLQTKTGISGLWIKSGYNNVYFSKARSFARFGLLAQNGFKWNGTPILGDTGYVRQMVNTSQNLNLSYGYLWWLNGKTSYMVPGLQNVFPGSFIPSAPKDLYSGIGKDGQFVCVSPSKKLVMVRMGNAPSGQLGDVPFLLGEQMWSRLNRVMCATTGTTEVHTAPLSVWPNPAENALFINYTGTARISDVSGRLVKRLTIQHNQAMDISGLKPGMYWLQTADGRVIRFMRSQD
;
A
#
# COMPACT_ATOMS: atom_id res chain seq x y z
N MET A 1 56.53 -4.09 -6.77
CA MET A 1 55.65 -4.35 -5.61
C MET A 1 54.64 -3.21 -5.57
N LEU A 2 53.50 -3.37 -6.25
CA LEU A 2 52.44 -2.37 -6.32
C LEU A 2 51.47 -2.60 -5.16
N LEU A 3 51.48 -1.67 -4.20
CA LEU A 3 50.52 -1.65 -3.10
C LEU A 3 49.17 -1.09 -3.65
N TRP A 4 48.18 -1.96 -3.75
CA TRP A 4 46.79 -1.54 -3.96
C TRP A 4 46.22 -0.98 -2.65
N ALA A 5 46.02 0.33 -2.61
CA ALA A 5 45.32 0.97 -1.53
C ALA A 5 43.81 0.60 -1.63
N TYR A 6 43.35 -0.31 -0.80
CA TYR A 6 41.92 -0.51 -0.57
C TYR A 6 41.37 0.69 0.16
N GLY A 7 40.79 1.62 -0.59
CA GLY A 7 39.96 2.67 0.00
C GLY A 7 38.75 2.02 0.68
N SER A 8 38.70 2.10 2.01
CA SER A 8 37.52 1.73 2.78
C SER A 8 36.34 2.58 2.33
N ILE A 9 35.39 2.01 1.58
CA ILE A 9 34.11 2.64 1.33
C ILE A 9 33.43 2.73 2.70
N LYS A 10 33.50 3.91 3.35
CA LYS A 10 32.68 4.19 4.52
C LYS A 10 31.22 4.03 4.10
N ALA A 11 30.52 3.08 4.68
CA ALA A 11 29.09 2.98 4.55
C ALA A 11 28.50 4.35 4.93
N GLN A 12 27.85 5.01 3.96
CA GLN A 12 27.28 6.33 4.19
C GLN A 12 26.15 6.13 5.21
N ASN A 13 26.29 6.73 6.40
CA ASN A 13 25.27 6.64 7.44
C ASN A 13 24.01 7.35 6.95
N THR A 14 22.85 6.71 7.10
CA THR A 14 21.54 7.32 6.80
C THR A 14 21.41 8.65 7.54
N TYR A 15 21.01 9.68 6.82
CA TYR A 15 20.70 10.98 7.40
C TYR A 15 19.32 10.95 8.10
N TYR A 16 19.24 11.55 9.28
CA TYR A 16 17.99 11.75 10.01
C TYR A 16 17.74 13.24 10.21
N PRO A 17 16.58 13.75 9.76
CA PRO A 17 16.27 15.16 9.95
C PRO A 17 16.07 15.47 11.45
N PRO A 18 16.35 16.73 11.87
CA PRO A 18 16.13 17.16 13.24
C PRO A 18 14.71 16.87 13.72
N VAL A 19 14.53 16.55 15.00
CA VAL A 19 13.22 16.30 15.60
C VAL A 19 12.31 17.53 15.51
N ASN A 20 12.91 18.72 15.66
CA ASN A 20 12.21 19.98 15.42
C ASN A 20 11.83 20.12 13.95
N GLN A 21 10.56 20.06 13.62
CA GLN A 21 10.04 20.13 12.26
C GLN A 21 10.24 21.50 11.57
N ALA A 22 10.46 22.55 12.33
CA ALA A 22 10.81 23.87 11.77
C ALA A 22 12.28 23.95 11.34
N ALA A 23 13.13 23.01 11.77
CA ALA A 23 14.52 22.96 11.35
C ALA A 23 14.66 22.49 9.90
N PHE A 24 15.75 22.87 9.29
CA PHE A 24 16.08 22.49 7.92
C PHE A 24 16.23 20.95 7.80
N TRP A 25 15.67 20.40 6.73
CA TRP A 25 15.85 19.01 6.34
C TRP A 25 16.80 18.95 5.14
N ASP A 26 17.92 18.26 5.29
CA ASP A 26 18.91 18.15 4.23
C ASP A 26 18.32 17.61 2.93
N THR A 27 18.82 18.15 1.85
CA THR A 27 18.44 17.74 0.48
C THR A 27 19.61 17.06 -0.22
N VAL A 28 19.31 16.32 -1.27
CA VAL A 28 20.26 15.79 -2.23
C VAL A 28 19.76 16.08 -3.64
N SER A 29 20.61 16.66 -4.48
CA SER A 29 20.20 16.98 -5.85
C SER A 29 19.96 15.68 -6.66
N PRO A 30 18.84 15.54 -7.38
CA PRO A 30 18.65 14.45 -8.34
C PRO A 30 19.82 14.31 -9.33
N LYS A 31 20.39 15.43 -9.78
CA LYS A 31 21.55 15.44 -10.67
C LYS A 31 22.78 14.80 -10.01
N SER A 32 23.03 15.06 -8.73
CA SER A 32 24.17 14.45 -8.00
C SER A 32 23.97 12.97 -7.74
N LEU A 33 22.74 12.47 -7.80
CA LEU A 33 22.39 11.05 -7.75
C LEU A 33 22.52 10.36 -9.12
N GLY A 34 22.88 11.11 -10.17
CA GLY A 34 22.93 10.58 -11.54
C GLY A 34 21.56 10.38 -12.17
N TRP A 35 20.51 11.04 -11.67
CA TRP A 35 19.16 10.89 -12.18
C TRP A 35 18.91 11.69 -13.46
N CYS A 36 17.99 11.18 -14.30
CA CYS A 36 17.50 11.81 -15.52
C CYS A 36 16.53 12.95 -15.18
N THR A 37 17.06 14.14 -14.93
CA THR A 37 16.29 15.30 -14.44
C THR A 37 15.18 15.75 -15.38
N ASP A 38 15.31 15.52 -16.69
CA ASP A 38 14.30 15.84 -17.69
C ASP A 38 13.00 15.04 -17.53
N SER A 39 13.07 13.90 -16.84
CA SER A 39 11.90 13.07 -16.51
C SER A 39 11.12 13.59 -15.28
N ILE A 40 11.63 14.58 -14.54
CA ILE A 40 10.98 15.10 -13.33
C ILE A 40 9.72 15.89 -13.69
N ALA A 41 9.78 16.78 -14.68
CA ALA A 41 8.62 17.56 -15.09
C ALA A 41 7.45 16.69 -15.60
N PRO A 42 7.66 15.67 -16.44
CA PRO A 42 6.62 14.70 -16.81
C PRO A 42 6.02 13.94 -15.60
N LEU A 43 6.84 13.55 -14.62
CA LEU A 43 6.34 12.92 -13.39
C LEU A 43 5.45 13.88 -12.60
N TYR A 44 5.87 15.13 -12.40
CA TYR A 44 5.07 16.13 -11.68
C TYR A 44 3.76 16.46 -12.41
N GLN A 45 3.78 16.56 -13.74
CA GLN A 45 2.57 16.77 -14.52
C GLN A 45 1.60 15.60 -14.37
N TYR A 46 2.10 14.36 -14.40
CA TYR A 46 1.27 13.17 -14.13
C TYR A 46 0.65 13.23 -12.74
N LEU A 47 1.45 13.52 -11.71
CA LEU A 47 0.97 13.60 -10.33
C LEU A 47 -0.09 14.69 -10.15
N GLN A 48 0.07 15.83 -10.80
CA GLN A 48 -0.93 16.91 -10.80
C GLN A 48 -2.24 16.46 -11.45
N ASN A 49 -2.18 15.79 -12.59
CA ASN A 49 -3.34 15.24 -13.29
C ASN A 49 -4.03 14.11 -12.50
N GLN A 50 -3.32 13.49 -11.56
CA GLN A 50 -3.84 12.50 -10.63
C GLN A 50 -4.25 13.10 -9.27
N ASN A 51 -4.56 14.38 -9.21
CA ASN A 51 -5.06 15.10 -8.03
C ASN A 51 -4.13 15.00 -6.80
N SER A 52 -2.81 14.91 -7.03
CA SER A 52 -1.84 14.89 -5.92
C SER A 52 -1.82 16.24 -5.20
N LYS A 53 -1.58 16.21 -3.89
CA LYS A 53 -1.38 17.37 -3.02
C LYS A 53 0.07 17.52 -2.60
N ALA A 54 0.74 16.40 -2.31
CA ALA A 54 2.16 16.37 -1.98
C ALA A 54 2.80 15.12 -2.56
N PHE A 55 4.06 15.25 -2.97
CA PHE A 55 4.92 14.14 -3.38
C PHE A 55 6.32 14.37 -2.84
N ILE A 56 6.86 13.38 -2.11
CA ILE A 56 8.20 13.46 -1.52
C ILE A 56 8.94 12.17 -1.86
N VAL A 57 10.20 12.29 -2.26
CA VAL A 57 11.13 11.17 -2.39
C VAL A 57 12.35 11.44 -1.51
N LEU A 58 12.62 10.52 -0.59
CA LEU A 58 13.85 10.52 0.19
C LEU A 58 14.83 9.50 -0.38
N VAL A 59 16.10 9.86 -0.39
CA VAL A 59 17.22 8.94 -0.65
C VAL A 59 18.18 9.04 0.53
N ASP A 60 18.43 7.92 1.17
CA ASP A 60 19.31 7.81 2.35
C ASP A 60 18.97 8.86 3.44
N GLY A 61 17.66 9.12 3.62
CA GLY A 61 17.11 10.06 4.58
C GLY A 61 17.06 11.53 4.12
N LYS A 62 17.74 11.91 3.04
CA LYS A 62 17.71 13.27 2.49
C LYS A 62 16.60 13.45 1.46
N ILE A 63 16.04 14.63 1.37
CA ILE A 63 15.01 14.95 0.36
C ILE A 63 15.67 15.05 -1.01
N ALA A 64 15.36 14.10 -1.91
CA ALA A 64 15.75 14.14 -3.31
C ALA A 64 14.72 14.90 -4.16
N MET A 65 13.43 14.72 -3.86
CA MET A 65 12.33 15.41 -4.53
C MET A 65 11.27 15.78 -3.50
N GLU A 66 10.75 17.01 -3.62
CA GLU A 66 9.62 17.49 -2.83
C GLU A 66 8.79 18.44 -3.67
N LYS A 67 7.50 18.15 -3.82
CA LYS A 67 6.57 18.96 -4.59
C LYS A 67 5.22 19.01 -3.90
N TYR A 68 4.66 20.19 -3.82
CA TYR A 68 3.30 20.49 -3.38
C TYR A 68 2.50 21.02 -4.57
N PHE A 69 1.22 20.67 -4.65
CA PHE A 69 0.36 20.97 -5.79
C PHE A 69 -0.83 21.84 -5.38
N GLY A 70 -1.23 22.76 -6.29
CA GLY A 70 -2.31 23.71 -6.05
C GLY A 70 -2.02 24.60 -4.83
N THR A 71 -2.95 24.68 -3.91
CA THR A 71 -2.84 25.46 -2.66
C THR A 71 -2.23 24.69 -1.50
N PHE A 72 -1.89 23.40 -1.70
CA PHE A 72 -1.30 22.58 -0.64
C PHE A 72 0.17 23.00 -0.41
N THR A 73 0.57 23.07 0.85
CA THR A 73 1.90 23.51 1.27
C THR A 73 2.56 22.51 2.19
N GLN A 74 3.81 22.75 2.56
CA GLN A 74 4.54 21.95 3.54
C GLN A 74 3.81 21.88 4.89
N ASP A 75 3.06 22.93 5.24
CA ASP A 75 2.36 23.04 6.53
C ASP A 75 0.93 22.51 6.50
N SER A 76 0.43 22.14 5.33
CA SER A 76 -0.90 21.57 5.17
C SER A 76 -0.99 20.18 5.79
N PHE A 77 -2.10 19.91 6.52
CA PHE A 77 -2.44 18.60 7.06
C PHE A 77 -3.31 17.82 6.07
N TRP A 78 -3.07 16.52 6.01
CA TRP A 78 -3.87 15.61 5.21
C TRP A 78 -4.01 14.26 5.88
N TYR A 79 -5.07 13.53 5.56
CA TYR A 79 -5.32 12.21 6.11
C TYR A 79 -4.47 11.12 5.42
N TRP A 80 -4.16 10.07 6.19
CA TRP A 80 -3.43 8.91 5.67
C TRP A 80 -4.36 7.81 5.14
N ALA A 81 -5.67 7.90 5.44
CA ALA A 81 -6.62 6.82 5.20
C ALA A 81 -6.06 5.48 5.71
N SER A 82 -6.20 4.41 4.91
CA SER A 82 -5.71 3.09 5.29
C SER A 82 -4.18 2.96 5.36
N ALA A 83 -3.40 3.93 4.87
CA ALA A 83 -1.96 3.92 5.12
C ALA A 83 -1.63 4.08 6.62
N GLY A 84 -2.54 4.65 7.41
CA GLY A 84 -2.47 4.69 8.87
C GLY A 84 -2.49 3.32 9.55
N LYS A 85 -2.98 2.27 8.87
CA LYS A 85 -2.92 0.89 9.37
C LYS A 85 -1.50 0.43 9.67
N SER A 86 -0.55 0.85 8.83
CA SER A 86 0.87 0.56 9.06
C SER A 86 1.42 1.23 10.32
N LEU A 87 0.89 2.40 10.69
CA LEU A 87 1.20 3.05 11.97
C LEU A 87 0.56 2.29 13.14
N THR A 88 -0.70 1.84 13.01
CA THR A 88 -1.35 1.00 14.03
C THR A 88 -0.53 -0.29 14.27
N SER A 89 0.00 -0.91 13.21
CA SER A 89 0.87 -2.09 13.35
C SER A 89 2.12 -1.81 14.18
N LEU A 90 2.78 -0.66 13.97
CA LEU A 90 3.90 -0.23 14.82
C LEU A 90 3.47 -0.07 16.27
N LEU A 91 2.33 0.56 16.54
CA LEU A 91 1.83 0.80 17.90
C LEU A 91 1.47 -0.51 18.63
N VAL A 92 0.88 -1.49 17.93
CA VAL A 92 0.64 -2.83 18.49
C VAL A 92 1.97 -3.51 18.83
N GLY A 93 2.96 -3.44 17.92
CA GLY A 93 4.29 -4.00 18.19
C GLY A 93 4.98 -3.34 19.37
N LYS A 94 4.82 -2.02 19.51
CA LYS A 94 5.35 -1.29 20.67
C LYS A 94 4.66 -1.67 21.97
N ALA A 95 3.34 -1.83 21.96
CA ALA A 95 2.58 -2.29 23.11
C ALA A 95 2.98 -3.74 23.51
N GLN A 96 3.29 -4.60 22.54
CA GLN A 96 3.85 -5.94 22.81
C GLN A 96 5.24 -5.85 23.43
N GLU A 97 6.14 -5.05 22.87
CA GLU A 97 7.50 -4.85 23.42
C GLU A 97 7.46 -4.32 24.86
N ASP A 98 6.50 -3.43 25.16
CA ASP A 98 6.28 -2.86 26.49
C ASP A 98 5.57 -3.85 27.45
N GLY A 99 5.30 -5.08 27.02
CA GLY A 99 4.64 -6.11 27.82
C GLY A 99 3.18 -5.82 28.15
N LYS A 100 2.52 -4.94 27.36
CA LYS A 100 1.12 -4.54 27.56
C LYS A 100 0.13 -5.51 26.91
N LEU A 101 0.56 -6.21 25.89
CA LEU A 101 -0.21 -7.23 25.17
C LEU A 101 0.75 -8.22 24.49
N LYS A 102 0.19 -9.33 24.00
CA LYS A 102 0.84 -10.22 23.04
C LYS A 102 -0.07 -10.37 21.83
N ILE A 103 0.48 -10.42 20.63
CA ILE A 103 -0.36 -10.61 19.41
C ILE A 103 -1.04 -11.99 19.38
N SER A 104 -0.60 -12.94 20.21
CA SER A 104 -1.26 -14.23 20.44
C SER A 104 -2.44 -14.17 21.39
N ASP A 105 -2.63 -13.07 22.13
CA ASP A 105 -3.73 -12.92 23.06
C ASP A 105 -5.07 -12.88 22.33
N ARG A 106 -6.13 -13.33 22.98
CA ARG A 106 -7.49 -13.27 22.45
C ARG A 106 -7.94 -11.81 22.39
N SER A 107 -8.66 -11.48 21.33
CA SER A 107 -9.25 -10.13 21.19
C SER A 107 -10.18 -9.79 22.36
N ALA A 108 -10.91 -10.79 22.88
CA ALA A 108 -11.81 -10.65 24.02
C ALA A 108 -11.12 -10.23 25.31
N ASP A 109 -9.81 -10.49 25.49
CA ASP A 109 -9.06 -10.08 26.67
C ASP A 109 -8.96 -8.53 26.79
N TYR A 110 -9.09 -7.83 25.66
CA TYR A 110 -9.04 -6.37 25.58
C TYR A 110 -10.36 -5.72 25.21
N LEU A 111 -11.21 -6.42 24.44
CA LEU A 111 -12.48 -5.87 23.97
C LEU A 111 -13.66 -6.23 24.90
N GLY A 112 -13.46 -7.19 25.81
CA GLY A 112 -14.51 -7.82 26.59
C GLY A 112 -15.27 -8.91 25.82
N SER A 113 -15.94 -9.83 26.53
CA SER A 113 -16.76 -10.88 25.92
C SER A 113 -17.98 -10.25 25.22
N GLY A 114 -18.38 -10.85 24.08
CA GLY A 114 -19.54 -10.38 23.31
C GLY A 114 -19.27 -9.10 22.50
N TRP A 115 -18.02 -8.88 22.15
CA TRP A 115 -17.62 -7.76 21.29
C TRP A 115 -18.09 -7.94 19.82
N SER A 116 -18.49 -9.15 19.44
CA SER A 116 -19.02 -9.51 18.13
C SER A 116 -20.35 -10.25 18.23
N SER A 117 -20.96 -10.66 17.12
CA SER A 117 -22.16 -11.51 17.10
C SER A 117 -21.84 -13.01 17.16
N LEU A 118 -20.59 -13.37 17.30
CA LEU A 118 -20.09 -14.74 17.34
C LEU A 118 -20.44 -15.41 18.69
N THR A 119 -20.38 -16.74 18.72
CA THR A 119 -20.37 -17.49 19.99
C THR A 119 -19.07 -17.22 20.75
N THR A 120 -19.08 -17.39 22.07
CA THR A 120 -17.88 -17.21 22.91
C THR A 120 -16.69 -18.02 22.40
N ALA A 121 -16.92 -19.29 22.01
CA ALA A 121 -15.87 -20.14 21.46
C ALA A 121 -15.26 -19.60 20.15
N GLN A 122 -16.07 -19.00 19.30
CA GLN A 122 -15.59 -18.37 18.06
C GLN A 122 -14.84 -17.05 18.33
N GLU A 123 -15.33 -16.24 19.28
CA GLU A 123 -14.62 -15.01 19.71
C GLU A 123 -13.25 -15.36 20.31
N ASP A 124 -13.18 -16.36 21.19
CA ASP A 124 -11.96 -16.80 21.86
C ASP A 124 -10.90 -17.34 20.89
N ALA A 125 -11.31 -17.80 19.72
CA ALA A 125 -10.39 -18.21 18.66
C ALA A 125 -9.75 -17.04 17.90
N ILE A 126 -10.27 -15.80 18.03
CA ILE A 126 -9.74 -14.62 17.33
C ILE A 126 -8.68 -13.96 18.20
N THR A 127 -7.44 -13.95 17.72
CA THR A 127 -6.31 -13.29 18.36
C THR A 127 -6.01 -11.94 17.72
N LEU A 128 -5.23 -11.09 18.40
CA LEU A 128 -4.78 -9.79 17.85
C LEU A 128 -3.99 -9.96 16.55
N ARG A 129 -3.26 -11.09 16.41
CA ARG A 129 -2.58 -11.42 15.17
C ARG A 129 -3.55 -11.54 13.99
N HIS A 130 -4.74 -12.09 14.18
CA HIS A 130 -5.74 -12.21 13.12
C HIS A 130 -6.21 -10.84 12.60
N HIS A 131 -6.31 -9.81 13.46
CA HIS A 131 -6.60 -8.45 13.02
C HIS A 131 -5.43 -7.85 12.20
N LEU A 132 -4.19 -8.04 12.66
CA LEU A 132 -2.99 -7.55 11.97
C LEU A 132 -2.80 -8.18 10.59
N THR A 133 -3.20 -9.43 10.43
CA THR A 133 -3.03 -10.20 9.18
C THR A 133 -4.26 -10.18 8.29
N MET A 134 -5.34 -9.50 8.69
CA MET A 134 -6.63 -9.47 7.98
C MET A 134 -7.25 -10.87 7.81
N THR A 135 -7.17 -11.69 8.85
CA THR A 135 -7.66 -13.08 8.82
C THR A 135 -8.56 -13.42 10.01
N THR A 136 -9.32 -12.45 10.52
CA THR A 136 -10.25 -12.66 11.66
C THR A 136 -11.36 -13.68 11.37
N GLY A 137 -11.66 -13.93 10.09
CA GLY A 137 -12.77 -14.80 9.69
C GLY A 137 -14.14 -14.15 9.77
N LEU A 138 -14.20 -12.84 10.05
CA LEU A 138 -15.45 -12.07 10.03
C LEU A 138 -15.88 -11.75 8.60
N ASP A 139 -17.19 -11.62 8.38
CA ASP A 139 -17.76 -11.34 7.06
C ASP A 139 -17.57 -9.88 6.66
N ASP A 140 -16.73 -9.64 5.65
CA ASP A 140 -16.49 -8.33 5.07
C ASP A 140 -17.58 -7.92 4.04
N ASN A 141 -18.51 -8.81 3.73
CA ASN A 141 -19.65 -8.56 2.82
C ASN A 141 -20.90 -8.08 3.57
N VAL A 142 -20.71 -7.41 4.70
CA VAL A 142 -21.78 -6.73 5.43
C VAL A 142 -22.08 -5.36 4.78
N PRO A 143 -23.30 -4.80 4.97
CA PRO A 143 -23.67 -3.52 4.32
C PRO A 143 -22.69 -2.38 4.58
N ASP A 144 -22.08 -2.32 5.77
CA ASP A 144 -21.02 -1.38 6.11
C ASP A 144 -19.81 -2.13 6.68
N HIS A 145 -18.83 -2.39 5.85
CA HIS A 145 -17.59 -3.08 6.25
C HIS A 145 -16.66 -2.24 7.16
N TYR A 146 -17.00 -0.99 7.45
CA TYR A 146 -16.35 -0.15 8.46
C TYR A 146 -16.98 -0.31 9.85
N CYS A 147 -18.19 -0.80 9.93
CA CYS A 147 -18.95 -0.92 11.16
C CYS A 147 -18.23 -1.76 12.21
N THR A 148 -18.11 -1.22 13.43
CA THR A 148 -17.50 -1.86 14.61
C THR A 148 -18.50 -2.31 15.65
N LEU A 149 -19.80 -2.19 15.35
CA LEU A 149 -20.85 -2.66 16.25
C LEU A 149 -20.95 -4.20 16.22
N LYS A 150 -21.36 -4.77 17.33
CA LYS A 150 -21.56 -6.23 17.46
C LYS A 150 -22.33 -6.85 16.29
N SER A 151 -23.42 -6.19 15.86
CA SER A 151 -24.32 -6.66 14.80
C SER A 151 -23.65 -6.74 13.41
N CYS A 152 -22.58 -5.99 13.18
CA CYS A 152 -21.84 -5.99 11.92
C CYS A 152 -20.68 -7.00 11.90
N LEU A 153 -20.25 -7.46 13.07
CA LEU A 153 -19.10 -8.35 13.24
C LEU A 153 -19.60 -9.80 13.24
N VAL A 154 -19.92 -10.30 12.05
CA VAL A 154 -20.61 -11.58 11.82
C VAL A 154 -19.60 -12.65 11.41
N TYR A 155 -19.82 -13.90 11.84
CA TYR A 155 -18.97 -15.02 11.48
C TYR A 155 -19.08 -15.38 10.00
N LYS A 156 -17.94 -15.67 9.36
CA LYS A 156 -17.85 -16.18 7.98
C LYS A 156 -17.04 -17.45 7.86
N ALA A 157 -15.89 -17.49 8.52
CA ALA A 157 -14.94 -18.59 8.43
C ALA A 157 -14.12 -18.70 9.73
N PRO A 158 -13.47 -19.85 10.01
CA PRO A 158 -12.53 -19.93 11.12
C PRO A 158 -11.41 -18.89 10.99
N PRO A 159 -10.95 -18.28 12.08
CA PRO A 159 -9.81 -17.35 12.05
C PRO A 159 -8.58 -18.00 11.41
N GLY A 160 -7.85 -17.25 10.60
CA GLY A 160 -6.67 -17.72 9.89
C GLY A 160 -6.93 -18.46 8.58
N THR A 161 -8.19 -18.77 8.22
CA THR A 161 -8.52 -19.57 7.02
C THR A 161 -8.99 -18.74 5.82
N ARG A 162 -9.30 -17.46 6.03
CA ARG A 162 -9.75 -16.52 4.99
C ARG A 162 -9.08 -15.18 5.16
N TRP A 163 -8.47 -14.66 4.10
CA TRP A 163 -7.97 -13.29 4.07
C TRP A 163 -9.09 -12.36 3.57
N ALA A 164 -9.39 -11.31 4.33
CA ALA A 164 -10.35 -10.29 3.92
C ALA A 164 -9.92 -8.92 4.45
N TYR A 165 -9.76 -7.96 3.55
CA TYR A 165 -9.43 -6.59 3.92
C TYR A 165 -10.64 -5.90 4.57
N HIS A 166 -10.85 -6.20 5.84
CA HIS A 166 -12.05 -5.83 6.59
C HIS A 166 -11.74 -4.69 7.58
N ASN A 167 -12.34 -3.52 7.35
CA ASN A 167 -12.04 -2.32 8.14
C ASN A 167 -12.61 -2.38 9.56
N GLY A 168 -13.79 -2.95 9.77
CA GLY A 168 -14.42 -3.04 11.10
C GLY A 168 -13.50 -3.71 12.13
N PRO A 169 -13.08 -4.97 11.93
CA PRO A 169 -12.15 -5.64 12.84
C PRO A 169 -10.81 -4.93 13.00
N TYR A 170 -10.26 -4.36 11.92
CA TYR A 170 -9.04 -3.58 12.00
C TYR A 170 -9.18 -2.42 12.99
N THR A 171 -10.27 -1.66 12.89
CA THR A 171 -10.51 -0.46 13.72
C THR A 171 -10.62 -0.81 15.20
N LEU A 172 -11.00 -2.03 15.56
CA LEU A 172 -11.02 -2.48 16.96
C LEU A 172 -9.64 -2.52 17.61
N LEU A 173 -8.55 -2.57 16.84
CA LEU A 173 -7.19 -2.48 17.38
C LEU A 173 -6.95 -1.16 18.12
N ASP A 174 -7.67 -0.08 17.80
CA ASP A 174 -7.58 1.16 18.54
C ASP A 174 -8.00 0.95 20.01
N ARG A 175 -9.17 0.32 20.23
CA ARG A 175 -9.63 -0.03 21.56
C ARG A 175 -8.73 -1.03 22.27
N VAL A 176 -8.16 -1.97 21.52
CA VAL A 176 -7.18 -2.92 22.07
C VAL A 176 -5.96 -2.18 22.61
N ILE A 177 -5.39 -1.25 21.83
CA ILE A 177 -4.23 -0.45 22.24
C ILE A 177 -4.60 0.41 23.45
N GLU A 178 -5.74 1.12 23.41
CA GLU A 178 -6.17 1.98 24.50
C GLU A 178 -6.39 1.20 25.80
N ASN A 179 -7.05 0.03 25.73
CA ASN A 179 -7.31 -0.80 26.90
C ASN A 179 -6.02 -1.47 27.44
N ALA A 180 -5.12 -1.91 26.56
CA ALA A 180 -3.86 -2.52 26.95
C ALA A 180 -2.89 -1.52 27.60
N THR A 181 -2.85 -0.29 27.05
CA THR A 181 -1.85 0.73 27.48
C THR A 181 -2.36 1.70 28.53
N GLY A 182 -3.69 1.83 28.69
CA GLY A 182 -4.34 2.86 29.51
C GLY A 182 -4.21 4.27 28.94
N SER A 183 -3.86 4.40 27.65
CA SER A 183 -3.64 5.68 26.97
C SER A 183 -4.51 5.80 25.74
N THR A 184 -4.96 7.01 25.40
CA THR A 184 -5.64 7.23 24.12
C THR A 184 -4.69 7.00 22.95
N MET A 185 -5.22 6.64 21.77
CA MET A 185 -4.42 6.47 20.55
C MET A 185 -3.52 7.68 20.28
N ASN A 186 -4.02 8.90 20.47
CA ASN A 186 -3.25 10.13 20.29
C ASN A 186 -2.07 10.23 21.26
N LEU A 187 -2.32 10.04 22.53
CA LEU A 187 -1.29 10.14 23.57
C LEU A 187 -0.23 9.05 23.38
N TYR A 188 -0.64 7.80 23.15
CA TYR A 188 0.28 6.69 22.92
C TYR A 188 1.14 6.89 21.68
N THR A 189 0.55 7.38 20.57
CA THR A 189 1.29 7.71 19.34
C THR A 189 2.30 8.84 19.59
N GLN A 190 1.89 9.89 20.31
CA GLN A 190 2.78 11.00 20.64
C GLN A 190 3.98 10.55 21.46
N GLN A 191 3.75 9.79 22.52
CA GLN A 191 4.80 9.26 23.40
C GLN A 191 5.76 8.32 22.67
N THR A 192 5.23 7.49 21.78
CA THR A 192 6.02 6.53 21.01
C THR A 192 6.90 7.21 19.97
N LEU A 193 6.38 8.20 19.25
CA LEU A 193 6.98 8.72 18.02
C LEU A 193 7.46 10.16 18.11
N GLN A 194 6.62 11.09 18.56
CA GLN A 194 6.82 12.52 18.31
C GLN A 194 8.12 13.05 18.94
N THR A 195 8.36 12.74 20.19
CA THR A 195 9.53 13.24 20.94
C THR A 195 10.85 12.70 20.41
N LYS A 196 10.84 11.53 19.79
CA LYS A 196 12.05 10.83 19.34
C LYS A 196 12.34 11.02 17.85
N THR A 197 11.30 11.22 17.02
CA THR A 197 11.43 11.21 15.57
C THR A 197 10.97 12.52 14.92
N GLY A 198 10.23 13.35 15.66
CA GLY A 198 9.53 14.52 15.09
C GLY A 198 8.33 14.16 14.23
N ILE A 199 7.88 12.90 14.19
CA ILE A 199 6.63 12.52 13.54
C ILE A 199 5.49 13.08 14.38
N SER A 200 4.71 13.99 13.82
CA SER A 200 3.55 14.59 14.50
C SER A 200 2.31 14.49 13.63
N GLY A 201 1.19 14.29 14.29
CA GLY A 201 -0.13 14.18 13.67
C GLY A 201 -1.18 13.84 14.73
N LEU A 202 -2.40 13.64 14.27
CA LEU A 202 -3.54 13.34 15.14
C LEU A 202 -4.41 12.24 14.54
N TRP A 203 -4.85 11.33 15.37
CA TRP A 203 -5.95 10.44 15.08
C TRP A 203 -7.28 11.19 15.25
N ILE A 204 -8.10 11.19 14.22
CA ILE A 204 -9.39 11.87 14.19
C ILE A 204 -10.46 10.84 13.85
N LYS A 205 -11.49 10.73 14.69
CA LYS A 205 -12.62 9.84 14.45
C LYS A 205 -13.49 10.38 13.31
N SER A 206 -13.82 9.49 12.37
CA SER A 206 -14.72 9.75 11.24
C SER A 206 -15.65 8.54 11.07
N GLY A 207 -16.87 8.65 11.56
CA GLY A 207 -17.79 7.52 11.70
C GLY A 207 -17.19 6.44 12.60
N TYR A 208 -17.12 5.20 12.11
CA TYR A 208 -16.46 4.08 12.81
C TYR A 208 -14.94 4.17 12.77
N ASN A 209 -14.36 4.82 11.75
CA ASN A 209 -12.92 4.88 11.55
C ASN A 209 -12.25 5.86 12.51
N ASN A 210 -10.98 5.58 12.77
CA ASN A 210 -10.05 6.52 13.37
C ASN A 210 -8.91 6.72 12.36
N VAL A 211 -8.75 7.93 11.85
CA VAL A 211 -7.86 8.23 10.72
C VAL A 211 -6.74 9.15 11.18
N TYR A 212 -5.51 8.79 10.85
CA TYR A 212 -4.36 9.63 11.17
C TYR A 212 -4.17 10.75 10.15
N PHE A 213 -3.99 11.97 10.65
CA PHE A 213 -3.72 13.19 9.89
C PHE A 213 -2.35 13.73 10.24
N SER A 214 -1.58 14.13 9.24
CA SER A 214 -0.29 14.78 9.45
C SER A 214 0.12 15.65 8.27
N LYS A 215 1.22 16.38 8.43
CA LYS A 215 1.94 17.01 7.31
C LYS A 215 2.64 15.93 6.45
N ALA A 216 2.90 16.22 5.17
CA ALA A 216 3.56 15.27 4.26
C ALA A 216 4.97 14.87 4.73
N ARG A 217 5.73 15.80 5.32
CA ARG A 217 7.05 15.49 5.90
C ARG A 217 6.98 14.54 7.10
N SER A 218 5.91 14.58 7.92
CA SER A 218 5.69 13.59 8.97
C SER A 218 5.44 12.18 8.39
N PHE A 219 4.71 12.10 7.29
CA PHE A 219 4.50 10.85 6.57
C PHE A 219 5.81 10.31 5.97
N ALA A 220 6.67 11.19 5.43
CA ALA A 220 8.00 10.81 4.94
C ALA A 220 8.92 10.36 6.08
N ARG A 221 8.86 10.98 7.27
CA ARG A 221 9.59 10.53 8.47
C ARG A 221 9.16 9.13 8.90
N PHE A 222 7.87 8.81 8.83
CA PHE A 222 7.38 7.46 9.12
C PHE A 222 7.95 6.43 8.13
N GLY A 223 7.99 6.76 6.84
CA GLY A 223 8.66 5.93 5.85
C GLY A 223 10.16 5.74 6.13
N LEU A 224 10.86 6.82 6.53
CA LEU A 224 12.29 6.75 6.90
C LEU A 224 12.52 5.90 8.15
N LEU A 225 11.65 6.01 9.16
CA LEU A 225 11.67 5.16 10.34
C LEU A 225 11.52 3.68 9.96
N ALA A 226 10.55 3.37 9.12
CA ALA A 226 10.32 2.01 8.64
C ALA A 226 11.50 1.49 7.82
N GLN A 227 12.07 2.30 6.92
CA GLN A 227 13.25 1.96 6.11
C GLN A 227 14.46 1.53 6.97
N ASN A 228 14.58 2.10 8.16
CA ASN A 228 15.69 1.81 9.08
C ASN A 228 15.32 0.80 10.17
N GLY A 229 14.35 -0.10 9.88
CA GLY A 229 13.96 -1.17 10.80
C GLY A 229 13.37 -0.64 12.11
N PHE A 230 12.64 0.47 12.03
CA PHE A 230 12.00 1.15 13.16
C PHE A 230 12.97 1.67 14.22
N LYS A 231 14.18 2.02 13.78
CA LYS A 231 15.17 2.77 14.57
C LYS A 231 15.29 4.19 14.02
N TRP A 232 15.47 5.15 14.91
CA TRP A 232 15.71 6.55 14.54
C TRP A 232 17.07 6.98 15.06
N ASN A 233 18.00 7.27 14.15
CA ASN A 233 19.37 7.64 14.48
C ASN A 233 20.01 6.72 15.54
N GLY A 234 19.92 5.40 15.30
CA GLY A 234 20.44 4.37 16.19
C GLY A 234 19.54 4.00 17.39
N THR A 235 18.58 4.87 17.77
CA THR A 235 17.66 4.62 18.88
C THR A 235 16.46 3.77 18.41
N PRO A 236 16.21 2.59 19.00
CA PRO A 236 15.03 1.82 18.70
C PRO A 236 13.74 2.57 19.10
N ILE A 237 12.81 2.68 18.18
CA ILE A 237 11.42 3.06 18.44
C ILE A 237 10.61 1.80 18.70
N LEU A 238 10.87 0.77 17.91
CA LEU A 238 10.45 -0.61 18.14
C LEU A 238 11.67 -1.50 18.01
N GLY A 239 12.10 -2.08 19.14
CA GLY A 239 13.32 -2.89 19.26
C GLY A 239 13.07 -4.39 19.07
N ASP A 240 11.81 -4.86 19.14
CA ASP A 240 11.46 -6.25 18.83
C ASP A 240 11.70 -6.56 17.36
N THR A 241 12.92 -6.98 17.04
CA THR A 241 13.34 -7.30 15.66
C THR A 241 12.58 -8.50 15.09
N GLY A 242 12.09 -9.39 15.95
CA GLY A 242 11.26 -10.53 15.55
C GLY A 242 9.91 -10.06 15.02
N TYR A 243 9.24 -9.18 15.76
CA TYR A 243 8.00 -8.56 15.34
C TYR A 243 8.18 -7.70 14.07
N VAL A 244 9.21 -6.84 14.05
CA VAL A 244 9.53 -5.99 12.89
C VAL A 244 9.72 -6.84 11.64
N ARG A 245 10.46 -7.95 11.72
CA ARG A 245 10.63 -8.85 10.58
C ARG A 245 9.31 -9.46 10.10
N GLN A 246 8.44 -9.89 11.03
CA GLN A 246 7.13 -10.45 10.66
C GLN A 246 6.20 -9.37 10.09
N MET A 247 6.27 -8.16 10.60
CA MET A 247 5.44 -7.03 10.18
C MET A 247 5.62 -6.69 8.69
N VAL A 248 6.85 -6.71 8.19
CA VAL A 248 7.20 -6.35 6.80
C VAL A 248 7.54 -7.56 5.92
N ASN A 249 7.08 -8.74 6.31
CA ASN A 249 7.17 -9.97 5.51
C ASN A 249 5.81 -10.68 5.45
N THR A 250 5.68 -11.64 4.54
CA THR A 250 4.45 -12.44 4.38
C THR A 250 4.03 -13.01 5.73
N SER A 251 2.82 -12.70 6.15
CA SER A 251 2.30 -13.02 7.49
C SER A 251 1.44 -14.30 7.53
N GLN A 252 0.98 -14.75 6.39
CA GLN A 252 0.11 -15.91 6.19
C GLN A 252 0.12 -16.34 4.71
N ASN A 253 -0.35 -17.54 4.38
CA ASN A 253 -0.24 -18.13 3.04
C ASN A 253 -1.44 -17.86 2.11
N LEU A 254 -2.43 -17.07 2.55
CA LEU A 254 -3.63 -16.74 1.76
C LEU A 254 -3.37 -15.57 0.81
N ASN A 255 -2.75 -14.50 1.32
CA ASN A 255 -2.30 -13.35 0.55
C ASN A 255 -0.81 -13.11 0.83
N LEU A 256 0.05 -13.61 -0.06
CA LEU A 256 1.50 -13.52 0.13
C LEU A 256 2.01 -12.07 0.17
N SER A 257 1.28 -11.14 -0.43
CA SER A 257 1.61 -9.72 -0.50
C SER A 257 1.10 -8.91 0.70
N TYR A 258 0.85 -9.56 1.87
CA TYR A 258 0.38 -8.86 3.06
C TYR A 258 1.14 -9.29 4.33
N GLY A 259 1.71 -8.29 5.01
CA GLY A 259 2.35 -8.43 6.32
C GLY A 259 1.38 -8.09 7.46
N TYR A 260 1.90 -7.49 8.54
CA TYR A 260 1.05 -6.93 9.58
C TYR A 260 0.64 -5.51 9.19
N LEU A 261 -0.48 -5.40 8.46
CA LEU A 261 -1.04 -4.14 7.95
C LEU A 261 -0.10 -3.38 6.99
N TRP A 262 0.80 -4.09 6.33
CA TRP A 262 1.67 -3.60 5.26
C TRP A 262 1.44 -4.38 3.97
N TRP A 263 1.42 -3.68 2.84
CA TRP A 263 1.45 -4.27 1.51
C TRP A 263 2.88 -4.60 1.12
N LEU A 264 3.11 -5.81 0.60
CA LEU A 264 4.45 -6.34 0.29
C LEU A 264 4.59 -6.62 -1.19
N ASN A 265 5.53 -5.98 -1.86
CA ASN A 265 5.82 -6.24 -3.27
C ASN A 265 6.73 -7.46 -3.47
N GLY A 266 7.00 -7.81 -4.74
CA GLY A 266 7.93 -8.87 -5.13
C GLY A 266 7.50 -10.29 -4.77
N LYS A 267 6.25 -10.48 -4.37
CA LYS A 267 5.68 -11.81 -4.10
C LYS A 267 5.12 -12.44 -5.37
N THR A 268 4.91 -13.76 -5.35
CA THR A 268 4.40 -14.51 -6.49
C THR A 268 2.91 -14.34 -6.72
N SER A 269 2.19 -13.81 -5.72
CA SER A 269 0.76 -13.53 -5.83
C SER A 269 0.30 -12.48 -4.83
N TYR A 270 -0.86 -11.89 -5.10
CA TYR A 270 -1.53 -10.94 -4.22
C TYR A 270 -3.05 -11.08 -4.30
N MET A 271 -3.75 -10.59 -3.27
CA MET A 271 -5.19 -10.40 -3.27
C MET A 271 -5.49 -8.91 -3.11
N VAL A 272 -6.69 -8.49 -3.48
CA VAL A 272 -7.16 -7.11 -3.36
C VAL A 272 -8.40 -7.02 -2.47
N PRO A 273 -8.69 -5.87 -1.85
CA PRO A 273 -9.90 -5.69 -1.04
C PRO A 273 -11.18 -6.01 -1.80
N GLY A 274 -12.15 -6.64 -1.13
CA GLY A 274 -13.45 -6.97 -1.67
C GLY A 274 -13.48 -8.19 -2.61
N LEU A 275 -12.33 -8.78 -2.95
CA LEU A 275 -12.24 -9.97 -3.80
C LEU A 275 -11.52 -11.12 -3.08
N GLN A 276 -11.95 -12.35 -3.38
CA GLN A 276 -11.29 -13.58 -2.92
C GLN A 276 -10.36 -14.19 -3.98
N ASN A 277 -10.18 -13.51 -5.11
CA ASN A 277 -9.32 -13.95 -6.19
C ASN A 277 -7.85 -13.71 -5.84
N VAL A 278 -7.01 -14.71 -6.12
CA VAL A 278 -5.56 -14.61 -6.03
C VAL A 278 -5.02 -14.25 -7.41
N PHE A 279 -4.36 -13.09 -7.50
CA PHE A 279 -3.74 -12.59 -8.73
C PHE A 279 -2.26 -12.97 -8.77
N PRO A 280 -1.72 -13.44 -9.90
CA PRO A 280 -0.32 -13.80 -10.01
C PRO A 280 0.59 -12.57 -10.10
N GLY A 281 1.82 -12.71 -9.57
CA GLY A 281 2.88 -11.70 -9.67
C GLY A 281 2.85 -10.63 -8.59
N SER A 282 3.64 -9.60 -8.79
CA SER A 282 3.76 -8.46 -7.87
C SER A 282 2.61 -7.47 -8.07
N PHE A 283 2.09 -6.88 -7.00
CA PHE A 283 0.99 -5.90 -7.10
C PHE A 283 1.44 -4.53 -7.67
N ILE A 284 2.74 -4.20 -7.61
CA ILE A 284 3.37 -3.06 -8.29
C ILE A 284 4.61 -3.57 -9.05
N PRO A 285 4.46 -4.10 -10.28
CA PRO A 285 5.56 -4.71 -11.03
C PRO A 285 6.76 -3.80 -11.27
N SER A 286 6.55 -2.49 -11.49
CA SER A 286 7.62 -1.50 -11.70
C SER A 286 8.41 -1.15 -10.43
N ALA A 287 7.89 -1.49 -9.25
CA ALA A 287 8.56 -1.19 -7.99
C ALA A 287 9.62 -2.23 -7.63
N PRO A 288 10.63 -1.88 -6.81
CA PRO A 288 11.57 -2.84 -6.27
C PRO A 288 10.88 -4.03 -5.60
N LYS A 289 11.47 -5.22 -5.71
CA LYS A 289 10.88 -6.44 -5.15
C LYS A 289 10.79 -6.42 -3.62
N ASP A 290 11.68 -5.69 -2.97
CA ASP A 290 11.72 -5.53 -1.51
C ASP A 290 10.84 -4.39 -1.00
N LEU A 291 10.05 -3.77 -1.89
CA LEU A 291 9.16 -2.69 -1.50
C LEU A 291 8.09 -3.20 -0.53
N TYR A 292 7.85 -2.46 0.53
CA TYR A 292 6.65 -2.56 1.35
C TYR A 292 6.02 -1.18 1.52
N SER A 293 4.68 -1.15 1.64
CA SER A 293 3.94 0.10 1.54
C SER A 293 2.74 0.14 2.47
N GLY A 294 2.53 1.31 3.09
CA GLY A 294 1.22 1.72 3.58
C GLY A 294 0.46 2.39 2.45
N ILE A 295 -0.72 1.85 2.10
CA ILE A 295 -1.55 2.36 1.00
C ILE A 295 -2.95 2.66 1.53
N GLY A 296 -3.43 3.85 1.22
CA GLY A 296 -4.75 4.32 1.63
C GLY A 296 -5.63 4.77 0.48
N LYS A 297 -6.93 4.79 0.74
CA LYS A 297 -7.95 5.33 -0.15
C LYS A 297 -7.50 6.69 -0.71
N ASP A 298 -7.93 7.00 -1.91
CA ASP A 298 -7.61 8.23 -2.63
C ASP A 298 -6.11 8.41 -2.94
N GLY A 299 -5.33 7.33 -2.81
CA GLY A 299 -3.91 7.31 -3.17
C GLY A 299 -2.99 7.92 -2.13
N GLN A 300 -3.25 7.71 -0.86
CA GLN A 300 -2.26 7.98 0.18
C GLN A 300 -1.22 6.85 0.16
N PHE A 301 0.03 7.18 -0.10
CA PHE A 301 1.12 6.19 -0.19
C PHE A 301 2.29 6.57 0.71
N VAL A 302 2.79 5.61 1.46
CA VAL A 302 4.15 5.59 1.96
C VAL A 302 4.79 4.29 1.48
N CYS A 303 5.75 4.41 0.61
CA CYS A 303 6.47 3.31 -0.02
C CYS A 303 7.90 3.29 0.49
N VAL A 304 8.39 2.13 0.89
CA VAL A 304 9.72 1.94 1.48
C VAL A 304 10.46 0.86 0.70
N SER A 305 11.60 1.20 0.11
CA SER A 305 12.50 0.24 -0.53
C SER A 305 13.86 0.23 0.19
N PRO A 306 14.13 -0.78 1.01
CA PRO A 306 15.41 -0.89 1.72
C PRO A 306 16.60 -0.98 0.79
N SER A 307 16.54 -1.78 -0.28
CA SER A 307 17.65 -1.96 -1.24
C SER A 307 18.04 -0.68 -1.97
N LYS A 308 17.07 0.22 -2.19
CA LYS A 308 17.29 1.54 -2.82
C LYS A 308 17.56 2.64 -1.80
N LYS A 309 17.45 2.36 -0.50
CA LYS A 309 17.44 3.36 0.57
C LYS A 309 16.49 4.50 0.26
N LEU A 310 15.32 4.18 -0.27
CA LEU A 310 14.36 5.13 -0.83
C LEU A 310 13.03 5.05 -0.11
N VAL A 311 12.49 6.24 0.20
CA VAL A 311 11.10 6.42 0.63
C VAL A 311 10.38 7.28 -0.39
N MET A 312 9.20 6.85 -0.83
CA MET A 312 8.31 7.66 -1.68
C MET A 312 6.99 7.88 -0.95
N VAL A 313 6.57 9.14 -0.86
CA VAL A 313 5.30 9.53 -0.26
C VAL A 313 4.45 10.28 -1.28
N ARG A 314 3.17 9.94 -1.33
CA ARG A 314 2.15 10.74 -1.99
C ARG A 314 0.98 10.98 -1.05
N MET A 315 0.48 12.21 -0.99
CA MET A 315 -0.81 12.59 -0.46
C MET A 315 -1.65 13.22 -1.57
N GLY A 316 -2.95 12.96 -1.59
CA GLY A 316 -3.81 13.51 -2.64
C GLY A 316 -5.28 13.15 -2.48
N ASN A 317 -6.09 13.66 -3.42
CA ASN A 317 -7.46 13.20 -3.65
C ASN A 317 -7.46 11.94 -4.51
N ALA A 318 -8.65 11.34 -4.70
CA ALA A 318 -8.84 10.21 -5.58
C ALA A 318 -8.25 10.49 -6.96
N PRO A 319 -7.41 9.58 -7.49
CA PRO A 319 -6.88 9.72 -8.84
C PRO A 319 -8.01 9.55 -9.86
N SER A 320 -7.84 10.15 -11.04
CA SER A 320 -8.78 10.02 -12.15
C SER A 320 -8.90 8.53 -12.55
N GLY A 321 -10.14 8.04 -12.65
CA GLY A 321 -10.41 6.65 -13.04
C GLY A 321 -10.06 5.60 -11.99
N GLN A 322 -9.96 5.97 -10.70
CA GLN A 322 -9.69 5.01 -9.63
C GLN A 322 -10.75 3.90 -9.60
N LEU A 323 -10.28 2.67 -9.54
CA LEU A 323 -11.07 1.47 -9.32
C LEU A 323 -10.74 0.89 -7.94
N GLY A 324 -11.78 0.67 -7.13
CA GLY A 324 -11.64 0.11 -5.78
C GLY A 324 -10.99 1.06 -4.77
N ASP A 325 -10.88 0.61 -3.51
CA ASP A 325 -10.39 1.41 -2.39
C ASP A 325 -8.86 1.54 -2.34
N VAL A 326 -8.13 0.60 -2.95
CA VAL A 326 -6.66 0.60 -2.97
C VAL A 326 -6.17 0.85 -4.39
N PRO A 327 -5.58 2.02 -4.67
CA PRO A 327 -5.23 2.44 -6.03
C PRO A 327 -3.88 1.85 -6.50
N PHE A 328 -3.77 0.54 -6.65
CA PHE A 328 -2.54 -0.13 -7.10
C PHE A 328 -2.03 0.40 -8.44
N LEU A 329 -2.95 0.69 -9.38
CA LEU A 329 -2.57 1.23 -10.69
C LEU A 329 -1.87 2.59 -10.58
N LEU A 330 -2.32 3.46 -9.67
CA LEU A 330 -1.60 4.71 -9.39
C LEU A 330 -0.20 4.43 -8.86
N GLY A 331 -0.05 3.45 -7.96
CA GLY A 331 1.23 3.01 -7.43
C GLY A 331 2.18 2.55 -8.55
N GLU A 332 1.70 1.68 -9.45
CA GLU A 332 2.44 1.21 -10.62
C GLU A 332 2.87 2.37 -11.53
N GLN A 333 1.96 3.28 -11.84
CA GLN A 333 2.25 4.42 -12.69
C GLN A 333 3.22 5.43 -12.06
N MET A 334 3.19 5.60 -10.74
CA MET A 334 4.16 6.44 -10.03
C MET A 334 5.56 5.80 -10.08
N TRP A 335 5.66 4.50 -9.79
CA TRP A 335 6.94 3.79 -9.81
C TRP A 335 7.54 3.70 -11.20
N SER A 336 6.75 3.42 -12.23
CA SER A 336 7.21 3.41 -13.63
C SER A 336 7.84 4.77 -14.01
N ARG A 337 7.22 5.88 -13.62
CA ARG A 337 7.75 7.24 -13.90
C ARG A 337 8.93 7.60 -13.03
N LEU A 338 8.92 7.20 -11.75
CA LEU A 338 10.06 7.43 -10.87
C LEU A 338 11.30 6.66 -11.35
N ASN A 339 11.13 5.45 -11.89
CA ASN A 339 12.22 4.71 -12.51
C ASN A 339 12.84 5.48 -13.69
N ARG A 340 12.04 6.17 -14.51
CA ARG A 340 12.56 7.04 -15.58
C ARG A 340 13.35 8.23 -15.00
N VAL A 341 12.88 8.82 -13.91
CA VAL A 341 13.62 9.87 -13.21
C VAL A 341 14.93 9.33 -12.64
N MET A 342 14.95 8.14 -12.07
CA MET A 342 16.16 7.50 -11.54
C MET A 342 17.11 7.00 -12.63
N CYS A 343 16.79 7.13 -13.91
CA CYS A 343 17.49 6.49 -15.03
C CYS A 343 17.67 4.97 -14.82
N ALA A 344 16.81 4.36 -14.02
CA ALA A 344 16.85 2.93 -13.85
C ALA A 344 16.53 2.30 -15.20
N THR A 345 17.52 1.63 -15.80
CA THR A 345 17.25 0.72 -16.89
C THR A 345 16.36 -0.37 -16.31
N THR A 346 15.06 -0.28 -16.60
CA THR A 346 14.19 -1.43 -16.42
C THR A 346 14.75 -2.49 -17.35
N GLY A 347 15.19 -3.62 -16.81
CA GLY A 347 15.77 -4.72 -17.59
C GLY A 347 14.76 -5.46 -18.50
N THR A 348 13.67 -4.80 -18.83
CA THR A 348 12.77 -5.06 -19.93
C THR A 348 13.03 -3.98 -20.97
N THR A 349 13.53 -4.37 -22.12
CA THR A 349 13.40 -3.59 -23.34
C THR A 349 11.94 -3.15 -23.39
N GLU A 350 11.63 -1.88 -23.02
CA GLU A 350 10.35 -1.29 -23.41
C GLU A 350 10.38 -1.28 -24.94
N VAL A 351 9.85 -2.32 -25.53
CA VAL A 351 9.25 -2.18 -26.84
C VAL A 351 8.18 -1.11 -26.61
N HIS A 352 8.35 0.06 -27.21
CA HIS A 352 7.31 1.09 -27.30
C HIS A 352 6.14 0.50 -28.10
N THR A 353 5.41 -0.41 -27.49
CA THR A 353 4.13 -0.86 -28.02
C THR A 353 3.15 0.26 -27.70
N ALA A 354 2.51 0.80 -28.73
CA ALA A 354 1.39 1.73 -28.57
C ALA A 354 0.46 1.27 -27.45
N PRO A 355 -0.13 2.19 -26.67
CA PRO A 355 -1.05 1.80 -25.62
C PRO A 355 -2.10 0.85 -26.19
N LEU A 356 -2.41 -0.21 -25.45
CA LEU A 356 -3.43 -1.16 -25.86
C LEU A 356 -4.75 -0.41 -25.97
N SER A 357 -5.39 -0.50 -27.12
CA SER A 357 -6.70 0.13 -27.37
C SER A 357 -7.65 -0.88 -28.00
N VAL A 358 -8.92 -0.79 -27.63
CA VAL A 358 -10.02 -1.60 -28.17
C VAL A 358 -11.13 -0.70 -28.69
N TRP A 359 -11.73 -1.07 -29.82
CA TRP A 359 -12.84 -0.34 -30.41
C TRP A 359 -13.76 -1.24 -31.24
N PRO A 360 -15.06 -0.91 -31.34
CA PRO A 360 -15.76 0.07 -30.52
C PRO A 360 -15.79 -0.36 -29.04
N ASN A 361 -16.01 0.57 -28.12
CA ASN A 361 -16.20 0.26 -26.72
C ASN A 361 -17.19 1.28 -26.10
N PRO A 362 -18.46 0.90 -25.85
CA PRO A 362 -19.03 -0.46 -25.90
C PRO A 362 -19.01 -1.10 -27.29
N ALA A 363 -18.95 -2.45 -27.31
CA ALA A 363 -19.00 -3.28 -28.52
C ALA A 363 -20.22 -4.21 -28.48
N GLU A 364 -20.82 -4.45 -29.65
CA GLU A 364 -21.95 -5.39 -29.78
C GLU A 364 -21.46 -6.81 -30.08
N ASN A 365 -21.09 -7.08 -31.32
CA ASN A 365 -20.73 -8.41 -31.78
C ASN A 365 -19.28 -8.56 -32.16
N ALA A 366 -18.58 -7.45 -32.41
CA ALA A 366 -17.18 -7.45 -32.80
C ALA A 366 -16.36 -6.39 -32.03
N LEU A 367 -15.14 -6.73 -31.72
CA LEU A 367 -14.18 -5.87 -31.05
C LEU A 367 -12.86 -5.90 -31.84
N PHE A 368 -12.25 -4.75 -32.03
CA PHE A 368 -10.90 -4.63 -32.61
C PHE A 368 -9.89 -4.27 -31.53
N ILE A 369 -8.64 -4.62 -31.74
CA ILE A 369 -7.55 -4.30 -30.84
C ILE A 369 -6.24 -4.09 -31.62
N ASN A 370 -5.44 -3.13 -31.20
CA ASN A 370 -4.12 -2.85 -31.75
C ASN A 370 -3.04 -3.81 -31.20
N TYR A 371 -3.28 -5.11 -31.32
CA TYR A 371 -2.39 -6.15 -30.79
C TYR A 371 -2.30 -7.34 -31.75
N THR A 372 -1.16 -8.02 -31.78
CA THR A 372 -0.97 -9.31 -32.44
C THR A 372 -0.40 -10.31 -31.46
N GLY A 373 -1.05 -11.46 -31.34
CA GLY A 373 -0.64 -12.52 -30.42
C GLY A 373 -1.82 -13.19 -29.73
N THR A 374 -1.54 -13.99 -28.73
CA THR A 374 -2.60 -14.65 -27.95
C THR A 374 -3.13 -13.75 -26.84
N ALA A 375 -4.43 -13.83 -26.58
CA ALA A 375 -5.08 -13.13 -25.51
C ALA A 375 -6.15 -13.99 -24.84
N ARG A 376 -6.57 -13.56 -23.65
CA ARG A 376 -7.66 -14.17 -22.90
C ARG A 376 -8.66 -13.10 -22.48
N ILE A 377 -9.94 -13.46 -22.53
CA ILE A 377 -11.05 -12.64 -22.04
C ILE A 377 -11.55 -13.26 -20.75
N SER A 378 -11.70 -12.45 -19.71
CA SER A 378 -12.28 -12.84 -18.43
C SER A 378 -13.47 -11.94 -18.10
N ASP A 379 -14.48 -12.47 -17.43
CA ASP A 379 -15.60 -11.70 -16.89
C ASP A 379 -15.18 -10.90 -15.63
N VAL A 380 -16.10 -10.12 -15.06
CA VAL A 380 -15.84 -9.30 -13.87
C VAL A 380 -15.48 -10.11 -12.62
N SER A 381 -15.79 -11.41 -12.60
CA SER A 381 -15.39 -12.32 -11.51
C SER A 381 -13.97 -12.90 -11.70
N GLY A 382 -13.31 -12.56 -12.81
CA GLY A 382 -11.99 -13.10 -13.19
C GLY A 382 -12.06 -14.47 -13.87
N ARG A 383 -13.25 -15.03 -14.09
CA ARG A 383 -13.43 -16.31 -14.77
C ARG A 383 -13.06 -16.18 -16.24
N LEU A 384 -12.19 -17.05 -16.72
CA LEU A 384 -11.85 -17.13 -18.13
C LEU A 384 -13.09 -17.49 -18.98
N VAL A 385 -13.44 -16.63 -19.97
CA VAL A 385 -14.60 -16.82 -20.86
C VAL A 385 -14.17 -17.20 -22.26
N LYS A 386 -13.04 -16.65 -22.74
CA LYS A 386 -12.56 -16.95 -24.11
C LYS A 386 -11.04 -16.83 -24.18
N ARG A 387 -10.40 -17.72 -24.97
CA ARG A 387 -9.03 -17.56 -25.44
C ARG A 387 -9.05 -17.37 -26.92
N LEU A 388 -8.18 -16.51 -27.43
CA LEU A 388 -8.13 -16.16 -28.85
C LEU A 388 -6.71 -15.80 -29.29
N THR A 389 -6.44 -15.99 -30.57
CA THR A 389 -5.27 -15.44 -31.24
C THR A 389 -5.73 -14.23 -32.05
N ILE A 390 -5.05 -13.12 -31.90
CA ILE A 390 -5.40 -11.82 -32.48
C ILE A 390 -4.37 -11.47 -33.55
N GLN A 391 -4.85 -10.97 -34.67
CA GLN A 391 -4.04 -10.25 -35.63
C GLN A 391 -4.35 -8.76 -35.56
N HIS A 392 -3.34 -7.92 -35.80
CA HIS A 392 -3.46 -6.47 -35.68
C HIS A 392 -4.67 -5.95 -36.50
N ASN A 393 -5.55 -5.21 -35.82
CA ASN A 393 -6.78 -4.63 -36.42
C ASN A 393 -7.76 -5.65 -37.00
N GLN A 394 -7.66 -6.93 -36.64
CA GLN A 394 -8.67 -7.92 -37.01
C GLN A 394 -9.87 -7.86 -36.07
N ALA A 395 -11.08 -7.98 -36.64
CA ALA A 395 -12.30 -8.08 -35.83
C ALA A 395 -12.29 -9.39 -35.03
N MET A 396 -12.48 -9.27 -33.73
CA MET A 396 -12.68 -10.40 -32.82
C MET A 396 -14.17 -10.58 -32.59
N ASP A 397 -14.70 -11.75 -32.90
CA ASP A 397 -16.10 -12.09 -32.59
C ASP A 397 -16.27 -12.23 -31.06
N ILE A 398 -17.17 -11.41 -30.51
CA ILE A 398 -17.60 -11.40 -29.11
C ILE A 398 -19.10 -11.63 -28.95
N SER A 399 -19.80 -12.01 -30.02
CA SER A 399 -21.25 -12.26 -30.03
C SER A 399 -21.69 -13.31 -29.00
N GLY A 400 -20.85 -14.30 -28.73
CA GLY A 400 -21.09 -15.33 -27.72
C GLY A 400 -20.91 -14.88 -26.26
N LEU A 401 -20.49 -13.63 -26.00
CA LEU A 401 -20.41 -13.11 -24.65
C LEU A 401 -21.77 -12.53 -24.22
N LYS A 402 -22.14 -12.69 -22.96
CA LYS A 402 -23.33 -12.00 -22.41
C LYS A 402 -23.06 -10.49 -22.32
N PRO A 403 -24.09 -9.63 -22.41
CA PRO A 403 -23.93 -8.21 -22.13
C PRO A 403 -23.27 -7.99 -20.76
N GLY A 404 -22.27 -7.11 -20.70
CA GLY A 404 -21.52 -6.89 -19.48
C GLY A 404 -20.09 -6.42 -19.71
N MET A 405 -19.37 -6.29 -18.63
CA MET A 405 -17.99 -5.82 -18.62
C MET A 405 -17.01 -7.01 -18.64
N TYR A 406 -15.93 -6.86 -19.40
CA TYR A 406 -14.90 -7.88 -19.59
C TYR A 406 -13.49 -7.29 -19.52
N TRP A 407 -12.54 -8.13 -19.19
CA TRP A 407 -11.12 -7.84 -19.25
C TRP A 407 -10.48 -8.66 -20.36
N LEU A 408 -9.73 -8.01 -21.23
CA LEU A 408 -8.89 -8.68 -22.21
C LEU A 408 -7.44 -8.55 -21.79
N GLN A 409 -6.77 -9.68 -21.59
CA GLN A 409 -5.35 -9.75 -21.24
C GLN A 409 -4.56 -10.39 -22.36
N THR A 410 -3.53 -9.71 -22.83
CA THR A 410 -2.60 -10.16 -23.86
C THR A 410 -1.49 -11.02 -23.28
N ALA A 411 -0.80 -11.82 -24.11
CA ALA A 411 0.29 -12.70 -23.67
C ALA A 411 1.50 -11.95 -23.09
N ASP A 412 1.71 -10.69 -23.50
CA ASP A 412 2.73 -9.80 -22.95
C ASP A 412 2.31 -9.14 -21.62
N GLY A 413 1.16 -9.53 -21.06
CA GLY A 413 0.69 -9.12 -19.74
C GLY A 413 -0.12 -7.83 -19.71
N ARG A 414 -0.30 -7.13 -20.84
CA ARG A 414 -1.15 -5.93 -20.91
C ARG A 414 -2.62 -6.30 -20.73
N VAL A 415 -3.38 -5.43 -20.07
CA VAL A 415 -4.80 -5.63 -19.79
C VAL A 415 -5.58 -4.42 -20.22
N ILE A 416 -6.71 -4.64 -20.89
CA ILE A 416 -7.67 -3.60 -21.24
C ILE A 416 -9.10 -4.05 -20.95
N ARG A 417 -9.94 -3.12 -20.56
CA ARG A 417 -11.36 -3.34 -20.28
C ARG A 417 -12.21 -2.98 -21.50
N PHE A 418 -13.21 -3.78 -21.74
CA PHE A 418 -14.27 -3.43 -22.71
C PHE A 418 -15.65 -3.82 -22.19
N MET A 419 -16.68 -3.21 -22.75
CA MET A 419 -18.06 -3.49 -22.46
C MET A 419 -18.73 -4.12 -23.68
N ARG A 420 -19.42 -5.25 -23.48
CA ARG A 420 -20.34 -5.80 -24.46
C ARG A 420 -21.72 -5.23 -24.16
N SER A 421 -22.28 -4.44 -25.13
CA SER A 421 -23.63 -3.89 -25.03
C SER A 421 -24.72 -4.94 -25.28
N GLN A 422 -25.94 -4.65 -24.88
CA GLN A 422 -27.12 -5.37 -25.36
C GLN A 422 -27.39 -4.93 -26.81
N ASP A 423 -27.90 -5.85 -27.63
CA ASP A 423 -28.42 -5.57 -28.96
C ASP A 423 -29.65 -4.66 -28.88
#